data_bd200d8676527fd836a0ae737c6ac793
#
_entry.id   bd200d8676527fd836a0ae737c6ac793
#
_cell.length_a   1.000
_cell.length_b   1.000
_cell.length_c   1.000
_cell.angle_alpha   90.00
_cell.angle_beta   90.00
_cell.angle_gamma   90.00
#
_symmetry.space_group_name_H-M   'P 1'
#
loop_
_entity.id
_entity.type
_entity.pdbx_description
1 polymer ?
#
loop_
_entity_poly.entity_id
_entity_poly.type
_entity_poly.pdbx_seq_one_letter_code
_entity_poly.pdbx_strand_id
1 'polypeptide(L)' 'MKNPIKVHKHLIIRAEANKVPTDEEQLTEWLREFIDSIHMKILMGPYVKYCKMEGNRGITGIAVIETSHIAIHVWD' A
#
# COMPACT_ATOMS: atom_id res chain seq x y z
N MET A 1 14.50 21.84 -21.07
CA MET A 1 14.89 20.44 -20.95
C MET A 1 13.70 19.55 -21.22
N LYS A 2 13.87 18.60 -22.10
CA LYS A 2 12.78 17.68 -22.44
C LYS A 2 13.03 16.35 -21.73
N ASN A 3 12.11 16.00 -20.86
CA ASN A 3 12.11 14.67 -20.27
C ASN A 3 11.16 13.78 -21.07
N PRO A 4 11.54 12.53 -21.31
CA PRO A 4 10.60 11.61 -21.93
C PRO A 4 9.36 11.45 -21.07
N ILE A 5 8.22 11.34 -21.71
CA ILE A 5 6.98 11.07 -21.01
C ILE A 5 7.06 9.65 -20.46
N LYS A 6 6.94 9.54 -19.14
CA LYS A 6 6.91 8.23 -18.51
C LYS A 6 5.50 7.71 -18.46
N VAL A 7 5.35 6.47 -18.81
CA VAL A 7 4.04 5.81 -18.78
C VAL A 7 3.76 5.35 -17.36
N HIS A 8 2.68 5.83 -16.81
CA HIS A 8 2.17 5.33 -15.53
C HIS A 8 1.22 4.18 -15.77
N LYS A 9 1.44 3.10 -15.07
CA LYS A 9 0.52 1.98 -15.09
C LYS A 9 -0.09 1.82 -13.70
N HIS A 10 -1.39 1.73 -13.66
CA HIS A 10 -2.11 1.39 -12.45
C HIS A 10 -2.52 -0.07 -12.52
N LEU A 11 -2.14 -0.81 -11.52
CA LEU A 11 -2.54 -2.19 -11.39
C LEU A 11 -3.41 -2.30 -10.14
N ILE A 12 -4.66 -2.69 -10.36
CA ILE A 12 -5.58 -2.91 -9.25
C ILE A 12 -5.78 -4.42 -9.13
N ILE A 13 -5.46 -4.94 -7.95
CA ILE A 13 -5.61 -6.36 -7.68
C ILE A 13 -6.60 -6.52 -6.54
N ARG A 14 -7.60 -7.35 -6.75
CA ARG A 14 -8.48 -7.79 -5.70
C ARG A 14 -8.11 -9.24 -5.40
N ALA A 15 -7.75 -9.51 -4.16
CA ALA A 15 -7.33 -10.84 -3.77
C ALA A 15 -7.94 -11.22 -2.42
N GLU A 16 -8.19 -12.50 -2.24
CA GLU A 16 -8.56 -13.07 -0.97
C GLU A 16 -7.37 -13.90 -0.50
N ALA A 17 -6.95 -13.70 0.73
CA ALA A 17 -5.79 -14.37 1.27
C ALA A 17 -6.12 -15.01 2.62
N ASN A 18 -5.47 -16.13 2.90
CA ASN A 18 -5.67 -16.85 4.16
C ASN A 18 -5.05 -16.12 5.36
N LYS A 19 -4.02 -15.34 5.10
CA LYS A 19 -3.36 -14.55 6.14
C LYS A 19 -3.26 -13.11 5.68
N VAL A 20 -4.03 -12.24 6.30
CA VAL A 20 -4.01 -10.82 6.01
C VAL A 20 -3.61 -10.06 7.26
N PRO A 21 -2.97 -8.89 7.12
CA PRO A 21 -2.75 -8.02 8.26
C PRO A 21 -4.08 -7.66 8.92
N THR A 22 -4.14 -7.74 10.23
CA THR A 22 -5.38 -7.51 10.99
C THR A 22 -5.35 -6.20 11.78
N ASP A 23 -4.20 -5.57 11.91
CA ASP A 23 -4.08 -4.29 12.61
C ASP A 23 -3.11 -3.36 11.88
N GLU A 24 -3.07 -2.10 12.35
CA GLU A 24 -2.27 -1.06 11.71
C GLU A 24 -0.78 -1.38 11.71
N GLU A 25 -0.29 -1.95 12.80
CA GLU A 25 1.12 -2.30 12.92
C GLU A 25 1.51 -3.41 11.95
N GLN A 26 0.70 -4.44 11.85
CA GLN A 26 0.95 -5.54 10.91
C GLN A 26 0.95 -5.06 9.46
N LEU A 27 0.01 -4.18 9.10
CA LEU A 27 -0.03 -3.66 7.74
C LEU A 27 1.16 -2.76 7.46
N THR A 28 1.59 -1.95 8.42
CA THR A 28 2.78 -1.12 8.28
C THR A 28 4.01 -1.97 7.99
N GLU A 29 4.22 -3.04 8.77
CA GLU A 29 5.33 -3.95 8.57
C GLU A 29 5.25 -4.66 7.22
N TRP A 30 4.05 -5.10 6.85
CA TRP A 30 3.83 -5.76 5.57
C TRP A 30 4.21 -4.85 4.41
N LEU A 31 3.79 -3.58 4.46
CA LEU A 31 4.13 -2.62 3.42
C LEU A 31 5.63 -2.37 3.33
N ARG A 32 6.31 -2.25 4.46
CA ARG A 32 7.77 -2.07 4.48
C ARG A 32 8.47 -3.25 3.83
N GLU A 33 8.09 -4.45 4.21
CA GLU A 33 8.68 -5.67 3.67
C GLU A 33 8.39 -5.83 2.18
N PHE A 34 7.17 -5.53 1.78
CA PHE A 34 6.80 -5.61 0.37
C PHE A 34 7.61 -4.64 -0.48
N ILE A 35 7.71 -3.39 -0.04
CA ILE A 35 8.44 -2.35 -0.76
C ILE A 35 9.92 -2.70 -0.87
N ASP A 36 10.49 -3.22 0.21
CA ASP A 36 11.87 -3.70 0.20
C ASP A 36 12.05 -4.85 -0.77
N SER A 37 11.08 -5.76 -0.84
CA SER A 37 11.16 -6.92 -1.72
C SER A 37 11.17 -6.56 -3.21
N ILE A 38 10.60 -5.43 -3.59
CA ILE A 38 10.61 -4.95 -4.97
C ILE A 38 11.77 -3.98 -5.23
N HIS A 39 12.71 -3.88 -4.29
CA HIS A 39 13.91 -3.05 -4.38
C HIS A 39 13.64 -1.56 -4.56
N MET A 40 12.58 -1.08 -3.92
CA MET A 40 12.24 0.33 -3.91
C MET A 40 12.51 0.94 -2.55
N LYS A 41 12.66 2.24 -2.52
CA LYS A 41 12.82 2.98 -1.26
C LYS A 41 11.57 3.78 -0.96
N ILE A 42 11.23 3.83 0.31
CA ILE A 42 10.12 4.62 0.79
C ILE A 42 10.55 6.07 0.92
N LEU A 43 9.80 6.97 0.29
CA LEU A 43 9.99 8.40 0.45
C LEU A 43 9.12 8.95 1.56
N MET A 44 7.89 8.46 1.68
CA MET A 44 6.94 8.87 2.70
C MET A 44 6.08 7.70 3.13
N GLY A 45 5.82 7.61 4.41
CA GLY A 45 5.00 6.56 4.99
C GLY A 45 5.82 5.35 5.44
N PRO A 46 5.21 4.18 5.56
CA PRO A 46 3.78 3.93 5.31
C PRO A 46 2.87 4.68 6.29
N TYR A 47 1.71 5.09 5.79
CA TYR A 47 0.65 5.63 6.61
C TYR A 47 -0.49 4.63 6.61
N VAL A 48 -0.91 4.21 7.79
CA VAL A 48 -1.89 3.14 7.93
C VAL A 48 -2.97 3.59 8.91
N LYS A 49 -4.21 3.34 8.55
CA LYS A 49 -5.34 3.72 9.38
C LYS A 49 -6.44 2.67 9.32
N TYR A 50 -7.00 2.33 10.48
CA TYR A 50 -8.17 1.48 10.55
C TYR A 50 -9.44 2.33 10.43
N CYS A 51 -10.32 1.91 9.55
CA CYS A 51 -11.62 2.54 9.35
C CYS A 51 -12.67 1.76 10.12
N LYS A 52 -13.40 2.47 10.99
CA LYS A 52 -14.47 1.87 11.80
C LYS A 52 -15.86 2.11 11.24
N MET A 53 -15.96 2.76 10.08
CA MET A 53 -17.27 3.08 9.51
C MET A 53 -18.00 1.81 9.10
N GLU A 54 -19.23 1.69 9.55
CA GLU A 54 -20.07 0.54 9.22
C GLU A 54 -20.21 0.40 7.71
N GLY A 55 -20.05 -0.82 7.21
CA GLY A 55 -20.06 -1.09 5.79
C GLY A 55 -18.70 -0.92 5.11
N ASN A 56 -17.74 -0.24 5.78
CA ASN A 56 -16.42 0.03 5.22
C ASN A 56 -15.30 -0.29 6.20
N ARG A 57 -15.53 -1.24 7.09
CA ARG A 57 -14.53 -1.59 8.09
C ARG A 57 -13.31 -2.27 7.46
N GLY A 58 -12.16 -1.83 7.87
CA GLY A 58 -10.92 -2.42 7.42
C GLY A 58 -9.75 -1.46 7.60
N ILE A 59 -8.60 -1.90 7.13
CA ILE A 59 -7.36 -1.16 7.29
C ILE A 59 -6.92 -0.67 5.91
N THR A 60 -6.52 0.60 5.85
CA THR A 60 -5.96 1.18 4.64
C THR A 60 -4.53 1.62 4.90
N GLY A 61 -3.65 1.30 3.98
CA GLY A 61 -2.27 1.76 4.04
C GLY A 61 -1.81 2.34 2.73
N ILE A 62 -0.93 3.33 2.80
CA ILE A 62 -0.35 3.96 1.63
C ILE A 62 1.10 4.31 1.91
N ALA A 63 1.94 4.16 0.90
CA ALA A 63 3.31 4.60 0.95
C ALA A 63 3.70 5.24 -0.38
N VAL A 64 4.46 6.32 -0.30
CA VAL A 64 5.06 6.95 -1.48
C VAL A 64 6.46 6.38 -1.63
N ILE A 65 6.75 5.87 -2.81
CA ILE A 65 8.05 5.30 -3.14
C ILE A 65 8.72 6.11 -4.24
N GLU A 66 9.94 5.75 -4.60
CA GLU A 66 10.79 6.55 -5.49
C GLU A 66 10.13 6.97 -6.81
N THR A 67 9.34 6.10 -7.40
CA THR A 67 8.77 6.33 -8.72
C THR A 67 7.25 6.25 -8.76
N SER A 68 6.61 5.97 -7.64
CA SER A 68 5.17 5.71 -7.60
C SER A 68 4.66 5.73 -6.17
N HIS A 69 3.57 5.05 -5.96
CA HIS A 69 2.98 4.85 -4.65
C HIS A 69 2.33 3.48 -4.60
N ILE A 70 2.12 3.00 -3.38
CA ILE A 70 1.43 1.75 -3.14
C ILE A 70 0.32 2.03 -2.14
N ALA A 71 -0.88 1.59 -2.48
CA ALA A 71 -2.02 1.68 -1.59
C ALA A 71 -2.67 0.31 -1.47
N ILE A 72 -3.11 -0.02 -0.27
CA ILE A 72 -3.74 -1.29 0.00
C ILE A 72 -4.92 -1.10 0.95
N HIS A 73 -5.99 -1.83 0.69
CA HIS A 73 -7.17 -1.85 1.54
C HIS A 73 -7.45 -3.29 1.93
N VAL A 74 -7.60 -3.52 3.23
CA VAL A 74 -7.91 -4.84 3.76
C VAL A 74 -9.23 -4.73 4.50
N TRP A 75 -10.27 -5.33 3.96
CA TRP A 75 -11.60 -5.32 4.59
C TRP A 75 -11.71 -6.44 5.63
N ASP A 76 -12.44 -6.11 6.68
CA ASP A 76 -12.76 -7.10 7.71
C ASP A 76 -13.59 -8.27 7.16
#